data_a9fb135283182c75e75a4fc10f269bb4
#
_entry.id   a9fb135283182c75e75a4fc10f269bb4
#
_cell.length_a   1.000
_cell.length_b   1.000
_cell.length_c   1.000
_cell.angle_alpha   90.00
_cell.angle_beta   90.00
_cell.angle_gamma   90.00
#
_symmetry.space_group_name_H-M   'P 1'
#
loop_
_entity.id
_entity.type
_entity.pdbx_description
1 polymer ?
#
loop_
_entity_poly.entity_id
_entity_poly.type
_entity_poly.pdbx_seq_one_letter_code
_entity_poly.pdbx_strand_id
1 'polypeptide(L)'
;GQNVAVLVAMETELEIHRFRGRVNLSTQIEDSLKEAGINLSDTEQHQLIEACKDSISEVVPINRFTSFIGNIMASRISSLWDFSGPAFTVSSEENSVSRSLEIAQMLLDAQTVEAVVITAVDLAGSPEQVILRQRGIPLNTGKPTLSFDKRVNGWMIGEGAGSVILKRMDAA
;
A
#
# COMPACT_ATOMS: atom_id res chain seq x y z
N GLY A 1 -11.28 -18.20 20.05
CA GLY A 1 -10.42 -17.05 19.82
C GLY A 1 -10.79 -15.87 20.71
N GLN A 2 -9.85 -14.97 20.96
CA GLN A 2 -10.13 -13.73 21.69
C GLN A 2 -10.89 -12.76 20.77
N ASN A 3 -11.91 -12.07 21.30
CA ASN A 3 -12.71 -11.11 20.51
C ASN A 3 -11.97 -9.78 20.34
N VAL A 4 -10.91 -9.80 19.53
CA VAL A 4 -10.02 -8.68 19.25
C VAL A 4 -10.14 -8.30 17.78
N ALA A 5 -10.37 -7.02 17.51
CA ALA A 5 -10.33 -6.50 16.14
C ALA A 5 -8.90 -6.15 15.72
N VAL A 6 -8.61 -6.28 14.42
CA VAL A 6 -7.32 -5.91 13.81
C VAL A 6 -7.56 -4.91 12.69
N LEU A 7 -7.04 -3.70 12.86
CA LEU A 7 -7.10 -2.62 11.86
C LEU A 7 -5.68 -2.33 11.37
N VAL A 8 -5.46 -2.41 10.06
CA VAL A 8 -4.17 -2.08 9.45
C VAL A 8 -4.33 -0.79 8.66
N ALA A 9 -3.73 0.29 9.16
CA ALA A 9 -3.68 1.59 8.50
C ALA A 9 -2.51 1.60 7.51
N MET A 10 -2.80 1.58 6.23
CA MET A 10 -1.78 1.61 5.17
C MET A 10 -2.34 2.19 3.88
N GLU A 11 -1.48 2.76 3.05
CA GLU A 11 -1.85 3.12 1.69
C GLU A 11 -1.96 1.89 0.78
N THR A 12 -2.64 2.07 -0.34
CA THR A 12 -2.72 1.04 -1.39
C THR A 12 -1.33 0.81 -1.96
N GLU A 13 -0.90 -0.44 -2.01
CA GLU A 13 0.41 -0.80 -2.49
C GLU A 13 0.54 -0.62 -4.01
N LEU A 14 1.63 0.04 -4.44
CA LEU A 14 1.88 0.33 -5.85
C LEU A 14 2.32 -0.88 -6.68
N GLU A 15 2.74 -1.97 -6.07
CA GLU A 15 3.10 -3.19 -6.81
C GLU A 15 1.96 -3.71 -7.68
N ILE A 16 0.71 -3.54 -7.26
CA ILE A 16 -0.45 -3.89 -8.09
C ILE A 16 -0.52 -3.06 -9.38
N HIS A 17 -0.03 -1.83 -9.35
CA HIS A 17 0.04 -0.97 -10.54
C HIS A 17 1.14 -1.42 -11.49
N ARG A 18 2.26 -1.91 -10.99
CA ARG A 18 3.31 -2.54 -11.82
C ARG A 18 2.77 -3.79 -12.50
N PHE A 19 2.05 -4.63 -11.77
CA PHE A 19 1.40 -5.81 -12.34
C PHE A 19 0.40 -5.45 -13.44
N ARG A 20 -0.46 -4.45 -13.20
CA ARG A 20 -1.39 -3.94 -14.22
C ARG A 20 -0.66 -3.35 -15.43
N GLY A 21 0.43 -2.62 -15.19
CA GLY A 21 1.32 -2.13 -16.24
C GLY A 21 1.84 -3.27 -17.12
N ARG A 22 2.32 -4.36 -16.51
CA ARG A 22 2.77 -5.54 -17.24
C ARG A 22 1.68 -6.16 -18.11
N VAL A 23 0.44 -6.27 -17.62
CA VAL A 23 -0.69 -6.87 -18.37
C VAL A 23 -1.06 -6.02 -19.58
N ASN A 24 -1.10 -4.71 -19.45
CA ASN A 24 -1.52 -3.80 -20.52
C ASN A 24 -0.40 -3.47 -21.52
N LEU A 25 0.84 -3.82 -21.21
CA LEU A 25 2.01 -3.39 -21.97
C LEU A 25 2.03 -3.95 -23.40
N SER A 26 1.51 -5.16 -23.63
CA SER A 26 1.44 -5.75 -24.96
C SER A 26 0.70 -4.84 -25.93
N THR A 27 -0.52 -4.47 -25.61
CA THR A 27 -1.34 -3.59 -26.45
C THR A 27 -0.68 -2.22 -26.67
N GLN A 28 -0.07 -1.66 -25.61
CA GLN A 28 0.62 -0.37 -25.73
C GLN A 28 1.82 -0.43 -26.67
N ILE A 29 2.60 -1.51 -26.64
CA ILE A 29 3.74 -1.69 -27.54
C ILE A 29 3.26 -1.90 -28.98
N GLU A 30 2.25 -2.74 -29.18
CA GLU A 30 1.67 -2.99 -30.50
C GLU A 30 1.14 -1.69 -31.13
N ASP A 31 0.39 -0.90 -30.38
CA ASP A 31 -0.13 0.39 -30.86
C ASP A 31 1.01 1.38 -31.15
N SER A 32 2.03 1.44 -30.29
CA SER A 32 3.19 2.32 -30.50
C SER A 32 4.02 1.94 -31.73
N LEU A 33 4.24 0.65 -31.97
CA LEU A 33 4.92 0.15 -33.17
C LEU A 33 4.15 0.53 -34.43
N LYS A 34 2.83 0.34 -34.39
CA LYS A 34 1.94 0.69 -35.51
C LYS A 34 1.95 2.20 -35.79
N GLU A 35 1.86 3.04 -34.76
CA GLU A 35 1.94 4.50 -34.90
C GLU A 35 3.29 4.98 -35.44
N ALA A 36 4.38 4.31 -35.01
CA ALA A 36 5.73 4.61 -35.49
C ALA A 36 6.02 4.05 -36.92
N GLY A 37 5.11 3.25 -37.47
CA GLY A 37 5.31 2.60 -38.76
C GLY A 37 6.40 1.53 -38.75
N ILE A 38 6.69 0.94 -37.59
CA ILE A 38 7.71 -0.09 -37.41
C ILE A 38 7.03 -1.46 -37.57
N ASN A 39 7.49 -2.21 -38.58
CA ASN A 39 7.01 -3.56 -38.83
C ASN A 39 8.06 -4.58 -38.34
N LEU A 40 7.73 -5.31 -37.31
CA LEU A 40 8.49 -6.45 -36.80
C LEU A 40 7.81 -7.74 -37.21
N SER A 41 8.57 -8.82 -37.32
CA SER A 41 8.00 -10.16 -37.40
C SER A 41 7.32 -10.53 -36.08
N ASP A 42 6.38 -11.48 -36.12
CA ASP A 42 5.67 -11.94 -34.93
C ASP A 42 6.64 -12.40 -33.81
N THR A 43 7.74 -13.02 -34.21
CA THR A 43 8.78 -13.47 -33.25
C THR A 43 9.50 -12.30 -32.60
N GLU A 44 9.92 -11.30 -33.39
CA GLU A 44 10.61 -10.10 -32.86
C GLU A 44 9.66 -9.27 -31.97
N GLN A 45 8.42 -9.11 -32.39
CA GLN A 45 7.41 -8.40 -31.60
C GLN A 45 7.17 -9.10 -30.26
N HIS A 46 7.02 -10.43 -30.27
CA HIS A 46 6.85 -11.20 -29.03
C HIS A 46 8.07 -11.08 -28.10
N GLN A 47 9.29 -11.18 -28.64
CA GLN A 47 10.53 -11.02 -27.85
C GLN A 47 10.63 -9.61 -27.26
N LEU A 48 10.28 -8.57 -28.02
CA LEU A 48 10.27 -7.20 -27.52
C LEU A 48 9.27 -7.02 -26.39
N ILE A 49 8.04 -7.52 -26.55
CA ILE A 49 6.99 -7.44 -25.54
C ILE A 49 7.42 -8.14 -24.24
N GLU A 50 7.94 -9.35 -24.32
CA GLU A 50 8.37 -10.08 -23.12
C GLU A 50 9.58 -9.40 -22.43
N ALA A 51 10.56 -8.91 -23.19
CA ALA A 51 11.67 -8.13 -22.64
C ALA A 51 11.19 -6.86 -21.92
N CYS A 52 10.25 -6.15 -22.50
CA CYS A 52 9.64 -4.96 -21.88
C CYS A 52 8.85 -5.31 -20.62
N LYS A 53 8.06 -6.39 -20.65
CA LYS A 53 7.33 -6.87 -19.46
C LYS A 53 8.27 -7.22 -18.32
N ASP A 54 9.35 -7.92 -18.61
CA ASP A 54 10.33 -8.35 -17.60
C ASP A 54 11.15 -7.19 -17.05
N SER A 55 11.30 -6.10 -17.79
CA SER A 55 11.92 -4.87 -17.31
C SER A 55 11.07 -4.12 -16.27
N ILE A 56 9.74 -4.26 -16.32
CA ILE A 56 8.82 -3.60 -15.37
C ILE A 56 8.74 -4.40 -14.07
N SER A 57 8.52 -5.69 -14.16
CA SER A 57 8.49 -6.59 -13.00
C SER A 57 8.68 -8.04 -13.43
N GLU A 58 9.30 -8.84 -12.58
CA GLU A 58 9.35 -10.29 -12.77
C GLU A 58 7.94 -10.89 -12.84
N VAL A 59 7.84 -12.07 -13.45
CA VAL A 59 6.59 -12.86 -13.45
C VAL A 59 6.19 -13.15 -12.00
N VAL A 60 5.02 -12.68 -11.61
CA VAL A 60 4.51 -12.87 -10.25
C VAL A 60 4.02 -14.30 -10.09
N PRO A 61 4.64 -15.14 -9.25
CA PRO A 61 4.13 -16.47 -8.97
C PRO A 61 2.76 -16.38 -8.25
N ILE A 62 1.90 -17.37 -8.50
CA ILE A 62 0.53 -17.41 -7.95
C ILE A 62 0.50 -17.16 -6.44
N ASN A 63 1.47 -17.70 -5.71
CA ASN A 63 1.57 -17.52 -4.26
C ASN A 63 1.83 -16.07 -3.82
N ARG A 64 2.47 -15.27 -4.68
CA ARG A 64 2.75 -13.86 -4.42
C ARG A 64 1.56 -12.97 -4.77
N PHE A 65 0.70 -13.44 -5.67
CA PHE A 65 -0.50 -12.69 -6.08
C PHE A 65 -1.42 -12.38 -4.90
N THR A 66 -1.55 -13.30 -3.94
CA THR A 66 -2.37 -13.08 -2.74
C THR A 66 -1.83 -11.96 -1.85
N SER A 67 -0.54 -11.60 -1.96
CA SER A 67 0.07 -10.51 -1.19
C SER A 67 -0.43 -9.13 -1.65
N PHE A 68 -0.96 -9.02 -2.87
CA PHE A 68 -1.53 -7.78 -3.40
C PHE A 68 -2.97 -7.51 -2.95
N ILE A 69 -3.57 -8.43 -2.22
CA ILE A 69 -4.89 -8.23 -1.63
C ILE A 69 -4.73 -7.34 -0.40
N GLY A 70 -5.19 -6.09 -0.48
CA GLY A 70 -4.98 -5.09 0.58
C GLY A 70 -5.41 -5.55 1.98
N ASN A 71 -6.45 -6.39 2.09
CA ASN A 71 -6.94 -6.89 3.37
C ASN A 71 -6.15 -8.10 3.93
N ILE A 72 -5.23 -8.68 3.17
CA ILE A 72 -4.54 -9.90 3.58
C ILE A 72 -3.68 -9.70 4.83
N MET A 73 -3.15 -8.50 5.03
CA MET A 73 -2.31 -8.16 6.19
C MET A 73 -3.10 -8.28 7.49
N ALA A 74 -4.27 -7.65 7.55
CA ALA A 74 -5.16 -7.71 8.71
C ALA A 74 -5.62 -9.15 8.99
N SER A 75 -6.01 -9.88 7.96
CA SER A 75 -6.46 -11.27 8.07
C SER A 75 -5.36 -12.20 8.54
N ARG A 76 -4.11 -12.01 8.09
CA ARG A 76 -2.95 -12.81 8.55
C ARG A 76 -2.62 -12.57 10.02
N ILE A 77 -2.66 -11.31 10.47
CA ILE A 77 -2.45 -10.97 11.87
C ILE A 77 -3.54 -11.62 12.73
N SER A 78 -4.81 -11.47 12.33
CA SER A 78 -5.94 -12.08 13.03
C SER A 78 -5.81 -13.62 13.12
N SER A 79 -5.47 -14.27 12.00
CA SER A 79 -5.28 -15.72 11.94
C SER A 79 -4.09 -16.20 12.79
N LEU A 80 -2.98 -15.45 12.82
CA LEU A 80 -1.78 -15.82 13.58
C LEU A 80 -2.03 -15.85 15.09
N TRP A 81 -2.86 -14.93 15.59
CA TRP A 81 -3.15 -14.77 17.01
C TRP A 81 -4.51 -15.36 17.42
N ASP A 82 -5.19 -16.05 16.51
CA ASP A 82 -6.53 -16.62 16.73
C ASP A 82 -7.54 -15.57 17.22
N PHE A 83 -7.53 -14.38 16.62
CA PHE A 83 -8.51 -13.34 16.93
C PHE A 83 -9.79 -13.57 16.15
N SER A 84 -10.94 -13.40 16.80
CA SER A 84 -12.28 -13.62 16.22
C SER A 84 -13.03 -12.32 15.87
N GLY A 85 -12.48 -11.18 16.21
CA GLY A 85 -13.05 -9.88 15.88
C GLY A 85 -12.84 -9.47 14.41
N PRO A 86 -13.43 -8.35 13.97
CA PRO A 86 -13.24 -7.81 12.63
C PRO A 86 -11.76 -7.56 12.32
N ALA A 87 -11.34 -7.92 11.09
CA ALA A 87 -9.96 -7.72 10.64
C ALA A 87 -9.96 -7.12 9.23
N PHE A 88 -9.51 -5.88 9.06
CA PHE A 88 -9.48 -5.21 7.77
C PHE A 88 -8.47 -4.05 7.70
N THR A 89 -8.15 -3.68 6.47
CA THR A 89 -7.23 -2.58 6.16
C THR A 89 -8.03 -1.28 5.99
N VAL A 90 -7.49 -0.20 6.53
CA VAL A 90 -8.02 1.16 6.41
C VAL A 90 -7.05 1.97 5.56
N SER A 91 -7.52 2.43 4.40
CA SER A 91 -6.73 3.29 3.50
C SER A 91 -7.45 4.61 3.31
N SER A 92 -6.85 5.68 3.80
CA SER A 92 -7.37 7.05 3.75
C SER A 92 -6.20 8.06 3.70
N GLU A 93 -5.19 7.73 2.93
CA GLU A 93 -3.95 8.51 2.82
C GLU A 93 -3.36 8.84 4.21
N GLU A 94 -2.97 10.09 4.46
CA GLU A 94 -2.40 10.52 5.75
C GLU A 94 -3.38 10.38 6.93
N ASN A 95 -4.67 10.24 6.66
CA ASN A 95 -5.71 10.08 7.68
C ASN A 95 -5.97 8.62 8.08
N SER A 96 -5.27 7.65 7.52
CA SER A 96 -5.53 6.22 7.75
C SER A 96 -5.49 5.84 9.23
N VAL A 97 -4.52 6.37 9.98
CA VAL A 97 -4.42 6.12 11.43
C VAL A 97 -5.58 6.77 12.19
N SER A 98 -5.90 8.03 11.89
CA SER A 98 -7.00 8.75 12.55
C SER A 98 -8.34 8.06 12.31
N ARG A 99 -8.59 7.60 11.09
CA ARG A 99 -9.77 6.81 10.76
C ARG A 99 -9.79 5.46 11.47
N SER A 100 -8.66 4.81 11.61
CA SER A 100 -8.57 3.56 12.37
C SER A 100 -8.88 3.78 13.85
N LEU A 101 -8.46 4.90 14.44
CA LEU A 101 -8.80 5.27 15.82
C LEU A 101 -10.30 5.53 15.99
N GLU A 102 -10.94 6.26 15.07
CA GLU A 102 -12.39 6.49 15.08
C GLU A 102 -13.17 5.16 15.01
N ILE A 103 -12.77 4.24 14.11
CA ILE A 103 -13.39 2.92 13.99
C ILE A 103 -13.17 2.10 15.26
N ALA A 104 -11.96 2.12 15.84
CA ALA A 104 -11.67 1.42 17.08
C ALA A 104 -12.55 1.92 18.23
N GLN A 105 -12.71 3.24 18.35
CA GLN A 105 -13.61 3.83 19.34
C GLN A 105 -15.04 3.32 19.16
N MET A 106 -15.57 3.35 17.93
CA MET A 106 -16.92 2.85 17.63
C MET A 106 -17.10 1.38 18.03
N LEU A 107 -16.11 0.52 17.73
CA LEU A 107 -16.15 -0.91 18.05
C LEU A 107 -16.12 -1.16 19.56
N LEU A 108 -15.29 -0.40 20.30
CA LEU A 108 -15.19 -0.50 21.75
C LEU A 108 -16.41 0.05 22.47
N ASP A 109 -16.96 1.19 22.04
CA ASP A 109 -18.16 1.82 22.61
C ASP A 109 -19.39 0.95 22.38
N ALA A 110 -19.50 0.33 21.20
CA ALA A 110 -20.56 -0.65 20.89
C ALA A 110 -20.37 -1.99 21.60
N GLN A 111 -19.29 -2.19 22.35
CA GLN A 111 -18.94 -3.44 23.03
C GLN A 111 -18.90 -4.68 22.10
N THR A 112 -18.64 -4.47 20.83
CA THR A 112 -18.55 -5.55 19.83
C THR A 112 -17.25 -6.33 19.94
N VAL A 113 -16.21 -5.72 20.52
CA VAL A 113 -14.90 -6.32 20.74
C VAL A 113 -14.33 -5.95 22.11
N GLU A 114 -13.43 -6.77 22.64
CA GLU A 114 -12.75 -6.56 23.92
C GLU A 114 -11.53 -5.63 23.78
N ALA A 115 -10.87 -5.69 22.63
CA ALA A 115 -9.72 -4.87 22.31
C ALA A 115 -9.62 -4.65 20.80
N VAL A 116 -8.86 -3.63 20.41
CA VAL A 116 -8.54 -3.33 19.01
C VAL A 116 -7.04 -3.17 18.86
N VAL A 117 -6.43 -3.94 17.97
CA VAL A 117 -5.06 -3.76 17.52
C VAL A 117 -5.09 -2.85 16.30
N ILE A 118 -4.43 -1.70 16.37
CA ILE A 118 -4.21 -0.82 15.21
C ILE A 118 -2.74 -0.90 14.86
N THR A 119 -2.44 -1.27 13.63
CA THR A 119 -1.09 -1.27 13.08
C THR A 119 -1.03 -0.29 11.93
N ALA A 120 -0.04 0.59 11.92
CA ALA A 120 0.21 1.50 10.81
C ALA A 120 1.52 1.15 10.12
N VAL A 121 1.53 1.21 8.79
CA VAL A 121 2.71 0.95 7.96
C VAL A 121 2.78 2.00 6.86
N ASP A 122 3.93 2.62 6.72
CA ASP A 122 4.27 3.47 5.59
C ASP A 122 5.65 3.06 5.04
N LEU A 123 5.70 2.61 3.78
CA LEU A 123 6.90 2.18 3.07
C LEU A 123 7.07 3.06 1.82
N ALA A 124 7.23 4.35 2.04
CA ALA A 124 7.23 5.37 0.99
C ALA A 124 8.56 5.53 0.23
N GLY A 125 9.57 4.70 0.51
CA GLY A 125 10.92 4.85 -0.04
C GLY A 125 11.09 4.42 -1.50
N SER A 126 10.09 3.82 -2.13
CA SER A 126 10.22 3.45 -3.54
C SER A 126 10.23 4.69 -4.46
N PRO A 127 10.99 4.68 -5.58
CA PRO A 127 11.01 5.80 -6.52
C PRO A 127 9.61 6.19 -7.03
N GLU A 128 8.74 5.21 -7.23
CA GLU A 128 7.37 5.44 -7.69
C GLU A 128 6.54 6.21 -6.66
N GLN A 129 6.66 5.84 -5.38
CA GLN A 129 5.99 6.54 -4.28
C GLN A 129 6.48 7.98 -4.16
N VAL A 130 7.80 8.18 -4.25
CA VAL A 130 8.41 9.51 -4.25
C VAL A 130 7.85 10.38 -5.37
N ILE A 131 7.80 9.86 -6.60
CA ILE A 131 7.30 10.60 -7.77
C ILE A 131 5.81 10.92 -7.62
N LEU A 132 5.01 9.97 -7.13
CA LEU A 132 3.58 10.20 -6.94
C LEU A 132 3.29 11.24 -5.85
N ARG A 133 3.96 11.13 -4.70
CA ARG A 133 3.80 12.10 -3.61
C ARG A 133 4.22 13.51 -4.02
N GLN A 134 5.30 13.64 -4.80
CA GLN A 134 5.76 14.93 -5.29
C GLN A 134 4.74 15.65 -6.18
N ARG A 135 3.84 14.92 -6.84
CA ARG A 135 2.77 15.52 -7.66
C ARG A 135 1.68 16.20 -6.82
N GLY A 136 1.46 15.70 -5.61
CA GLY A 136 0.46 16.24 -4.68
C GLY A 136 1.03 17.25 -3.71
N ILE A 137 2.22 16.99 -3.17
CA ILE A 137 2.83 17.76 -2.10
C ILE A 137 4.32 17.94 -2.41
N PRO A 138 4.87 19.18 -2.33
CA PRO A 138 6.30 19.39 -2.55
C PRO A 138 7.14 18.56 -1.59
N LEU A 139 8.15 17.87 -2.13
CA LEU A 139 9.11 17.13 -1.35
C LEU A 139 10.28 18.00 -0.94
N ASN A 140 10.85 17.72 0.21
CA ASN A 140 12.06 18.37 0.68
C ASN A 140 13.24 18.04 -0.22
N THR A 141 13.93 19.05 -0.70
CA THR A 141 15.06 18.93 -1.63
C THR A 141 16.42 18.86 -0.93
N GLY A 142 16.48 18.29 0.27
CA GLY A 142 17.72 17.99 0.96
C GLY A 142 18.11 18.96 2.07
N LYS A 143 17.22 19.87 2.52
CA LYS A 143 17.44 20.66 3.72
C LYS A 143 16.93 19.91 4.95
N PRO A 144 17.75 19.67 5.97
CA PRO A 144 17.31 19.03 7.21
C PRO A 144 16.43 20.02 7.99
N THR A 145 15.13 19.97 7.75
CA THR A 145 14.13 20.77 8.47
C THR A 145 13.05 19.85 9.01
N LEU A 146 12.62 20.09 10.25
CA LEU A 146 11.46 19.40 10.80
C LEU A 146 10.19 19.85 10.09
N SER A 147 9.19 18.98 9.98
CA SER A 147 7.93 19.26 9.28
C SER A 147 7.18 20.49 9.78
N PHE A 148 7.39 20.88 11.06
CA PHE A 148 6.78 22.05 11.69
C PHE A 148 7.70 23.28 11.74
N ASP A 149 8.89 23.22 11.15
CA ASP A 149 9.79 24.36 11.06
C ASP A 149 9.25 25.34 9.99
N LYS A 150 9.18 26.63 10.31
CA LYS A 150 8.79 27.67 9.33
C LYS A 150 9.71 27.78 8.11
N ARG A 151 10.89 27.13 8.16
CA ARG A 151 11.83 27.03 7.04
C ARG A 151 11.64 25.74 6.22
N VAL A 152 10.60 24.94 6.53
CA VAL A 152 10.30 23.74 5.78
C VAL A 152 10.07 24.09 4.30
N ASN A 153 10.71 23.32 3.41
CA ASN A 153 10.59 23.50 1.97
C ASN A 153 9.92 22.29 1.28
N GLY A 154 9.24 21.47 2.05
CA GLY A 154 8.55 20.28 1.58
C GLY A 154 8.59 19.12 2.57
N TRP A 155 7.91 18.07 2.23
CA TRP A 155 7.83 16.86 3.05
C TRP A 155 9.14 16.08 3.06
N MET A 156 9.52 15.58 4.22
CA MET A 156 10.57 14.57 4.34
C MET A 156 9.92 13.19 4.20
N ILE A 157 10.36 12.43 3.21
CA ILE A 157 9.93 11.04 3.04
C ILE A 157 10.59 10.20 4.12
N GLY A 158 9.81 9.36 4.77
CA GLY A 158 10.29 8.39 5.75
C GLY A 158 9.54 7.08 5.59
N GLU A 159 10.09 6.04 6.18
CA GLU A 159 9.45 4.75 6.30
C GLU A 159 9.29 4.41 7.77
N GLY A 160 8.23 3.72 8.09
CA GLY A 160 7.99 3.32 9.46
C GLY A 160 6.81 2.37 9.60
N ALA A 161 6.80 1.69 10.74
CA ALA A 161 5.68 0.90 11.18
C ALA A 161 5.51 1.06 12.69
N GLY A 162 4.27 1.01 13.14
CA GLY A 162 3.94 1.07 14.55
C GLY A 162 2.64 0.37 14.85
N SER A 163 2.47 -0.06 16.10
CA SER A 163 1.24 -0.70 16.54
C SER A 163 0.84 -0.21 17.92
N VAL A 164 -0.46 -0.08 18.14
CA VAL A 164 -1.07 0.22 19.44
C VAL A 164 -2.22 -0.74 19.71
N ILE A 165 -2.44 -1.03 20.99
CA ILE A 165 -3.58 -1.84 21.44
C ILE A 165 -4.48 -0.93 22.27
N LEU A 166 -5.75 -0.87 21.89
CA LEU A 166 -6.77 -0.09 22.57
C LEU A 166 -7.75 -1.01 23.30
N LYS A 167 -8.09 -0.63 24.51
CA LYS A 167 -9.13 -1.26 25.34
C LYS A 167 -9.98 -0.17 25.99
N ARG A 168 -11.17 -0.55 26.44
CA ARG A 168 -11.93 0.33 27.33
C ARG A 168 -11.23 0.43 28.68
N MET A 169 -11.36 1.61 29.29
CA MET A 169 -10.70 1.89 30.58
C MET A 169 -11.21 1.01 31.73
N ASP A 170 -12.48 0.60 31.68
CA ASP A 170 -13.09 -0.31 32.66
C ASP A 170 -12.67 -1.77 32.51
N ALA A 171 -12.01 -2.11 31.38
CA ALA A 171 -11.54 -3.46 31.05
C ALA A 171 -10.00 -3.53 30.91
N ALA A 172 -9.29 -2.47 31.25
CA ALA A 172 -7.83 -2.36 31.10
C ALA A 172 -7.08 -2.90 32.33
#